data_5545127bab5312a71c2e57982ca3a1cb
#
_entry.id   5545127bab5312a71c2e57982ca3a1cb
#
_cell.length_a   1.000
_cell.length_b   1.000
_cell.length_c   1.000
_cell.angle_alpha   90.00
_cell.angle_beta   90.00
_cell.angle_gamma   90.00
#
_symmetry.space_group_name_H-M   'P 1'
#
loop_
_entity.id
_entity.type
_entity.pdbx_description
1 polymer ?
#
loop_
_entity_poly.entity_id
_entity_poly.type
_entity_poly.pdbx_seq_one_letter_code
_entity_poly.pdbx_strand_id
1 'polypeptide(L)'
;MENQLQKLIISAQLTPKEKEVADYVLENLQKCCFMTSTELAGALNVSYSSVIRLTKTLGFTGYPDFQSFLRETYAEQSRNVDTGILIPAERIEAIKKKEHKATVQDTVCAYTLSNIQSTIVSNTEEQYRKASSILINSDVKYIFSSRGSTCVGEFLNTILRQTLPHVYNYGSHGQNMFDFASDLKKGDAAVFITYSRYSRLMYLTAEMVHKQGASIILLTDKPTCEAAKFADVVLTARGDSSEFYNSYVAGMFAAEMLCAYTCRETNYSNQELLERIDEYTSQIGNF
;
A
#
# COMPACT_ATOMS: atom_id res chain seq x y z
N MET A 1 7.25 -13.66 24.63
CA MET A 1 5.80 -13.38 24.44
C MET A 1 5.27 -14.39 23.44
N GLU A 2 4.20 -15.10 23.80
CA GLU A 2 3.55 -16.03 22.87
C GLU A 2 3.02 -15.30 21.64
N ASN A 3 3.37 -15.80 20.48
CA ASN A 3 2.94 -15.28 19.20
C ASN A 3 1.44 -15.54 18.99
N GLN A 4 0.74 -14.65 18.26
CA GLN A 4 -0.69 -14.78 17.98
C GLN A 4 -1.04 -16.11 17.31
N LEU A 5 -0.17 -16.63 16.42
CA LEU A 5 -0.29 -17.97 15.82
C LEU A 5 -0.20 -19.08 16.88
N GLN A 6 0.74 -18.99 17.84
CA GLN A 6 0.83 -19.95 18.94
C GLN A 6 -0.43 -19.98 19.78
N LYS A 7 -1.00 -18.82 20.11
CA LYS A 7 -2.26 -18.72 20.85
C LYS A 7 -3.43 -19.38 20.13
N LEU A 8 -3.56 -19.15 18.81
CA LEU A 8 -4.58 -19.79 17.99
C LEU A 8 -4.43 -21.31 17.97
N ILE A 9 -3.22 -21.82 17.80
CA ILE A 9 -2.93 -23.26 17.78
C ILE A 9 -3.20 -23.90 19.14
N ILE A 10 -2.81 -23.27 20.24
CA ILE A 10 -3.04 -23.76 21.60
C ILE A 10 -4.53 -23.80 21.95
N SER A 11 -5.30 -22.82 21.49
CA SER A 11 -6.74 -22.75 21.77
C SER A 11 -7.59 -23.68 20.89
N ALA A 12 -7.05 -24.21 19.80
CA ALA A 12 -7.76 -25.05 18.86
C ALA A 12 -7.70 -26.56 19.22
N GLN A 13 -8.79 -27.29 19.00
CA GLN A 13 -8.81 -28.74 19.12
C GLN A 13 -8.34 -29.38 17.81
N LEU A 14 -7.02 -29.60 17.71
CA LEU A 14 -6.40 -30.14 16.51
C LEU A 14 -6.32 -31.67 16.55
N THR A 15 -6.64 -32.30 15.40
CA THR A 15 -6.34 -33.72 15.17
C THR A 15 -4.82 -33.95 15.09
N PRO A 16 -4.31 -35.18 15.25
CA PRO A 16 -2.87 -35.44 15.16
C PRO A 16 -2.21 -34.94 13.87
N LYS A 17 -2.91 -35.06 12.72
CA LYS A 17 -2.38 -34.58 11.44
C LYS A 17 -2.43 -33.06 11.32
N GLU A 18 -3.45 -32.39 11.85
CA GLU A 18 -3.51 -30.94 11.90
C GLU A 18 -2.43 -30.37 12.81
N LYS A 19 -2.14 -31.06 13.92
CA LYS A 19 -1.06 -30.68 14.82
C LYS A 19 0.30 -30.78 14.15
N GLU A 20 0.57 -31.86 13.39
CA GLU A 20 1.78 -32.02 12.60
C GLU A 20 2.00 -30.85 11.62
N VAL A 21 0.93 -30.44 10.91
CA VAL A 21 0.99 -29.27 10.01
C VAL A 21 1.20 -27.98 10.80
N ALA A 22 0.52 -27.80 11.92
CA ALA A 22 0.65 -26.61 12.76
C ALA A 22 2.05 -26.47 13.35
N ASP A 23 2.63 -27.56 13.86
CA ASP A 23 3.98 -27.58 14.41
C ASP A 23 5.02 -27.22 13.32
N TYR A 24 4.89 -27.79 12.12
CA TYR A 24 5.75 -27.44 11.00
C TYR A 24 5.65 -25.96 10.62
N VAL A 25 4.43 -25.41 10.60
CA VAL A 25 4.21 -23.99 10.30
C VAL A 25 4.86 -23.09 11.36
N LEU A 26 4.78 -23.46 12.64
CA LEU A 26 5.44 -22.73 13.72
C LEU A 26 6.97 -22.72 13.58
N GLU A 27 7.55 -23.89 13.23
CA GLU A 27 9.00 -24.03 13.07
C GLU A 27 9.52 -23.38 11.78
N ASN A 28 8.69 -23.33 10.73
CA ASN A 28 9.07 -22.88 9.39
C ASN A 28 8.22 -21.71 8.90
N LEU A 29 7.80 -20.81 9.79
CA LEU A 29 6.86 -19.73 9.50
C LEU A 29 7.24 -18.94 8.25
N GLN A 30 8.51 -18.53 8.14
CA GLN A 30 9.05 -17.81 7.00
C GLN A 30 8.79 -18.55 5.68
N LYS A 31 9.12 -19.84 5.62
CA LYS A 31 8.95 -20.67 4.41
C LYS A 31 7.47 -20.84 4.07
N CYS A 32 6.64 -21.07 5.09
CA CYS A 32 5.21 -21.29 4.93
C CYS A 32 4.46 -20.06 4.43
N CYS A 33 4.98 -18.83 4.64
CA CYS A 33 4.42 -17.59 4.08
C CYS A 33 4.34 -17.60 2.55
N PHE A 34 5.18 -18.37 1.87
CA PHE A 34 5.31 -18.41 0.41
C PHE A 34 4.85 -19.72 -0.22
N MET A 35 4.64 -20.77 0.57
CA MET A 35 4.19 -22.08 0.09
C MET A 35 2.71 -22.04 -0.27
N THR A 36 2.35 -22.67 -1.37
CA THR A 36 0.96 -23.04 -1.65
C THR A 36 0.50 -24.17 -0.71
N SER A 37 -0.80 -24.35 -0.56
CA SER A 37 -1.35 -25.47 0.22
C SER A 37 -0.88 -26.84 -0.27
N THR A 38 -0.66 -26.98 -1.57
CA THR A 38 -0.13 -28.21 -2.19
C THR A 38 1.33 -28.43 -1.85
N GLU A 39 2.15 -27.38 -1.90
CA GLU A 39 3.56 -27.44 -1.50
C GLU A 39 3.72 -27.74 -0.01
N LEU A 40 2.89 -27.13 0.84
CA LEU A 40 2.88 -27.42 2.28
C LEU A 40 2.47 -28.87 2.55
N ALA A 41 1.45 -29.37 1.88
CA ALA A 41 1.01 -30.75 1.98
C ALA A 41 2.11 -31.73 1.53
N GLY A 42 2.79 -31.42 0.41
CA GLY A 42 3.90 -32.20 -0.11
C GLY A 42 5.12 -32.22 0.81
N ALA A 43 5.47 -31.11 1.43
CA ALA A 43 6.60 -31.01 2.37
C ALA A 43 6.44 -31.90 3.62
N LEU A 44 5.20 -32.17 4.01
CA LEU A 44 4.86 -33.00 5.18
C LEU A 44 4.35 -34.41 4.82
N ASN A 45 4.26 -34.71 3.52
CA ASN A 45 3.64 -35.96 3.04
C ASN A 45 2.22 -36.20 3.61
N VAL A 46 1.44 -35.11 3.75
CA VAL A 46 0.04 -35.17 4.20
C VAL A 46 -0.89 -34.87 3.02
N SER A 47 -2.18 -35.17 3.17
CA SER A 47 -3.17 -34.82 2.14
C SER A 47 -3.43 -33.32 2.10
N TYR A 48 -3.69 -32.78 0.91
CA TYR A 48 -4.17 -31.40 0.71
C TYR A 48 -5.33 -31.05 1.66
N SER A 49 -6.28 -31.99 1.82
CA SER A 49 -7.44 -31.82 2.71
C SER A 49 -7.05 -31.65 4.18
N SER A 50 -5.91 -32.20 4.63
CA SER A 50 -5.42 -32.01 6.01
C SER A 50 -4.97 -30.56 6.23
N VAL A 51 -4.29 -29.97 5.25
CA VAL A 51 -3.88 -28.57 5.29
C VAL A 51 -5.11 -27.65 5.31
N ILE A 52 -6.09 -27.88 4.42
CA ILE A 52 -7.31 -27.07 4.38
C ILE A 52 -8.15 -27.22 5.66
N ARG A 53 -8.20 -28.40 6.26
CA ARG A 53 -8.89 -28.59 7.55
C ARG A 53 -8.23 -27.79 8.65
N LEU A 54 -6.91 -27.82 8.78
CA LEU A 54 -6.20 -26.98 9.75
C LEU A 54 -6.60 -25.51 9.61
N THR A 55 -6.61 -24.95 8.40
CA THR A 55 -6.96 -23.53 8.22
C THR A 55 -8.37 -23.23 8.73
N LYS A 56 -9.34 -24.12 8.47
CA LYS A 56 -10.72 -23.99 8.96
C LYS A 56 -10.80 -24.16 10.46
N THR A 57 -10.09 -25.13 11.05
CA THR A 57 -10.08 -25.37 12.50
C THR A 57 -9.48 -24.18 13.25
N LEU A 58 -8.54 -23.46 12.63
CA LEU A 58 -7.97 -22.22 13.16
C LEU A 58 -8.84 -20.97 12.92
N GLY A 59 -10.01 -21.11 12.25
CA GLY A 59 -10.98 -20.04 12.04
C GLY A 59 -10.83 -19.25 10.74
N PHE A 60 -9.97 -19.69 9.83
CA PHE A 60 -9.77 -19.02 8.54
C PHE A 60 -10.76 -19.49 7.48
N THR A 61 -11.11 -18.62 6.53
CA THR A 61 -12.03 -18.94 5.42
C THR A 61 -11.42 -19.94 4.43
N GLY A 62 -10.09 -20.03 4.36
CA GLY A 62 -9.33 -20.96 3.53
C GLY A 62 -7.83 -20.72 3.62
N TYR A 63 -7.08 -21.45 2.79
CA TYR A 63 -5.61 -21.35 2.80
C TYR A 63 -5.07 -19.95 2.41
N PRO A 64 -5.63 -19.22 1.43
CA PRO A 64 -5.15 -17.86 1.13
C PRO A 64 -5.28 -16.91 2.32
N ASP A 65 -6.36 -16.99 3.07
CA ASP A 65 -6.61 -16.19 4.27
C ASP A 65 -5.60 -16.55 5.38
N PHE A 66 -5.40 -17.85 5.63
CA PHE A 66 -4.38 -18.34 6.53
C PHE A 66 -2.97 -17.91 6.13
N GLN A 67 -2.63 -17.98 4.84
CA GLN A 67 -1.32 -17.56 4.33
C GLN A 67 -1.11 -16.05 4.51
N SER A 68 -2.15 -15.23 4.31
CA SER A 68 -2.09 -13.80 4.59
C SER A 68 -1.80 -13.53 6.07
N PHE A 69 -2.47 -14.24 6.96
CA PHE A 69 -2.20 -14.18 8.41
C PHE A 69 -0.77 -14.61 8.77
N LEU A 70 -0.23 -15.66 8.13
CA LEU A 70 1.17 -16.07 8.35
C LEU A 70 2.15 -14.97 7.92
N ARG A 71 1.89 -14.28 6.80
CA ARG A 71 2.72 -13.17 6.33
C ARG A 71 2.68 -11.99 7.30
N GLU A 72 1.50 -11.64 7.79
CA GLU A 72 1.35 -10.59 8.80
C GLU A 72 2.09 -10.95 10.09
N THR A 73 1.90 -12.18 10.58
CA THR A 73 2.59 -12.69 11.77
C THR A 73 4.11 -12.66 11.61
N TYR A 74 4.61 -13.09 10.44
CA TYR A 74 6.05 -13.04 10.15
C TYR A 74 6.57 -11.59 10.06
N ALA A 75 5.83 -10.72 9.40
CA ALA A 75 6.16 -9.31 9.33
C ALA A 75 6.12 -8.65 10.72
N GLU A 76 5.17 -9.00 11.59
CA GLU A 76 5.10 -8.52 12.98
C GLU A 76 6.27 -9.02 13.84
N GLN A 77 6.65 -10.29 13.73
CA GLN A 77 7.85 -10.81 14.41
C GLN A 77 9.13 -10.11 13.94
N SER A 78 9.16 -9.73 12.67
CA SER A 78 10.26 -8.96 12.09
C SER A 78 10.22 -7.48 12.49
N ARG A 79 9.05 -6.98 12.92
CA ARG A 79 8.78 -5.57 13.28
C ARG A 79 9.30 -5.13 14.65
N ASN A 80 10.13 -5.86 15.35
CA ASN A 80 10.64 -5.44 16.67
C ASN A 80 11.34 -4.06 16.69
N VAL A 81 11.19 -3.29 15.61
CA VAL A 81 11.50 -1.87 15.52
C VAL A 81 10.25 -1.19 14.95
N ASP A 82 9.64 -0.29 15.70
CA ASP A 82 8.58 0.59 15.17
C ASP A 82 9.23 1.58 14.18
N THR A 83 9.37 1.11 12.94
CA THR A 83 9.99 1.88 11.85
C THR A 83 9.21 3.16 11.53
N GLY A 84 7.97 3.29 12.02
CA GLY A 84 7.15 4.47 11.81
C GLY A 84 7.57 5.69 12.62
N ILE A 85 8.28 5.48 13.73
CA ILE A 85 8.65 6.55 14.68
C ILE A 85 10.13 6.91 14.54
N LEU A 86 11.01 5.95 14.27
CA LEU A 86 12.44 6.16 14.27
C LEU A 86 12.95 6.91 13.03
N ILE A 87 13.94 7.78 13.23
CA ILE A 87 14.70 8.36 12.12
C ILE A 87 15.56 7.28 11.44
N PRO A 88 15.97 7.44 10.16
CA PRO A 88 16.72 6.42 9.43
C PRO A 88 17.96 5.90 10.13
N ALA A 89 18.71 6.77 10.81
CA ALA A 89 19.90 6.36 11.56
C ALA A 89 19.57 5.39 12.71
N GLU A 90 18.51 5.66 13.47
CA GLU A 90 18.03 4.78 14.55
C GLU A 90 17.52 3.44 14.01
N ARG A 91 16.85 3.46 12.84
CA ARG A 91 16.44 2.22 12.15
C ARG A 91 17.64 1.36 11.77
N ILE A 92 18.71 1.97 11.24
CA ILE A 92 19.96 1.25 10.91
C ILE A 92 20.55 0.59 12.17
N GLU A 93 20.62 1.32 13.29
CA GLU A 93 21.13 0.75 14.53
C GLU A 93 20.28 -0.42 15.04
N ALA A 94 18.97 -0.32 14.92
CA ALA A 94 18.06 -1.37 15.30
C ALA A 94 18.18 -2.60 14.39
N ILE A 95 18.37 -2.41 13.07
CA ILE A 95 18.58 -3.48 12.09
C ILE A 95 19.91 -4.21 12.37
N LYS A 96 20.99 -3.47 12.64
CA LYS A 96 22.31 -4.07 12.94
C LYS A 96 22.32 -4.95 14.19
N LYS A 97 21.39 -4.72 15.13
CA LYS A 97 21.26 -5.52 16.36
C LYS A 97 20.49 -6.82 16.17
N LYS A 98 19.84 -7.02 15.01
CA LYS A 98 19.07 -8.23 14.73
C LYS A 98 19.95 -9.33 14.11
N GLU A 99 19.74 -10.57 14.54
CA GLU A 99 20.20 -11.73 13.78
C GLU A 99 19.33 -11.90 12.54
N HIS A 100 19.90 -11.77 11.36
CA HIS A 100 19.22 -12.01 10.09
C HIS A 100 19.32 -13.50 9.74
N LYS A 101 18.29 -14.27 10.08
CA LYS A 101 18.17 -15.70 9.69
C LYS A 101 17.58 -15.87 8.28
N ALA A 102 16.89 -14.84 7.78
CA ALA A 102 16.21 -14.83 6.49
C ALA A 102 17.08 -14.16 5.41
N THR A 103 16.89 -14.54 4.15
CA THR A 103 17.52 -13.83 3.05
C THR A 103 16.90 -12.42 2.88
N VAL A 104 17.63 -11.51 2.26
CA VAL A 104 17.10 -10.17 1.95
C VAL A 104 15.87 -10.28 1.07
N GLN A 105 15.89 -11.18 0.08
CA GLN A 105 14.77 -11.41 -0.83
C GLN A 105 13.50 -11.84 -0.09
N ASP A 106 13.60 -12.85 0.78
CA ASP A 106 12.45 -13.34 1.55
C ASP A 106 11.87 -12.25 2.44
N THR A 107 12.76 -11.49 3.09
CA THR A 107 12.34 -10.42 4.00
C THR A 107 11.64 -9.30 3.26
N VAL A 108 12.22 -8.79 2.17
CA VAL A 108 11.61 -7.73 1.33
C VAL A 108 10.29 -8.21 0.75
N CYS A 109 10.22 -9.46 0.25
CA CYS A 109 9.00 -10.04 -0.29
C CYS A 109 7.89 -10.11 0.78
N ALA A 110 8.20 -10.57 1.99
CA ALA A 110 7.23 -10.66 3.08
C ALA A 110 6.63 -9.30 3.45
N TYR A 111 7.48 -8.27 3.63
CA TYR A 111 6.99 -6.92 3.91
C TYR A 111 6.14 -6.36 2.77
N THR A 112 6.58 -6.54 1.52
CA THR A 112 5.85 -6.03 0.35
C THR A 112 4.47 -6.65 0.23
N LEU A 113 4.37 -7.99 0.33
CA LEU A 113 3.08 -8.69 0.26
C LEU A 113 2.16 -8.33 1.42
N SER A 114 2.70 -8.23 2.65
CA SER A 114 1.93 -7.78 3.81
C SER A 114 1.41 -6.36 3.64
N ASN A 115 2.21 -5.44 3.10
CA ASN A 115 1.78 -4.06 2.84
C ASN A 115 0.66 -4.00 1.80
N ILE A 116 0.78 -4.75 0.69
CA ILE A 116 -0.26 -4.82 -0.35
C ILE A 116 -1.54 -5.42 0.23
N GLN A 117 -1.45 -6.54 0.94
CA GLN A 117 -2.62 -7.19 1.56
C GLN A 117 -3.33 -6.25 2.54
N SER A 118 -2.58 -5.57 3.40
CA SER A 118 -3.12 -4.56 4.31
C SER A 118 -3.81 -3.43 3.57
N THR A 119 -3.26 -3.00 2.43
CA THR A 119 -3.85 -1.94 1.59
C THR A 119 -5.17 -2.38 0.98
N ILE A 120 -5.28 -3.65 0.53
CA ILE A 120 -6.53 -4.22 0.01
C ILE A 120 -7.62 -4.24 1.09
N VAL A 121 -7.28 -4.63 2.31
CA VAL A 121 -8.23 -4.72 3.42
C VAL A 121 -8.64 -3.35 3.96
N SER A 122 -7.71 -2.39 3.95
CA SER A 122 -7.93 -1.06 4.55
C SER A 122 -8.70 -0.08 3.66
N ASN A 123 -8.86 -0.38 2.37
CA ASN A 123 -9.54 0.50 1.43
C ASN A 123 -10.71 -0.22 0.78
N THR A 124 -11.89 0.35 0.90
CA THR A 124 -13.11 -0.18 0.28
C THR A 124 -13.25 0.28 -1.17
N GLU A 125 -14.02 -0.47 -1.95
CA GLU A 125 -14.41 -0.05 -3.29
C GLU A 125 -15.10 1.31 -3.30
N GLU A 126 -15.93 1.60 -2.31
CA GLU A 126 -16.62 2.89 -2.16
C GLU A 126 -15.64 4.05 -2.00
N GLN A 127 -14.55 3.87 -1.23
CA GLN A 127 -13.51 4.89 -1.07
C GLN A 127 -12.81 5.18 -2.42
N TYR A 128 -12.46 4.15 -3.20
CA TYR A 128 -11.88 4.34 -4.52
C TYR A 128 -12.83 5.03 -5.49
N ARG A 129 -14.12 4.63 -5.52
CA ARG A 129 -15.15 5.29 -6.33
C ARG A 129 -15.37 6.74 -5.94
N LYS A 130 -15.40 7.04 -4.65
CA LYS A 130 -15.50 8.42 -4.16
C LYS A 130 -14.28 9.25 -4.59
N ALA A 131 -13.07 8.72 -4.44
CA ALA A 131 -11.85 9.39 -4.87
C ALA A 131 -11.82 9.63 -6.40
N SER A 132 -12.19 8.61 -7.17
CA SER A 132 -12.33 8.70 -8.63
C SER A 132 -13.36 9.77 -9.03
N SER A 133 -14.53 9.76 -8.41
CA SER A 133 -15.58 10.76 -8.67
C SER A 133 -15.12 12.20 -8.37
N ILE A 134 -14.36 12.41 -7.30
CA ILE A 134 -13.75 13.72 -7.01
C ILE A 134 -12.83 14.12 -8.15
N LEU A 135 -11.95 13.25 -8.63
CA LEU A 135 -11.02 13.55 -9.72
C LEU A 135 -11.75 13.87 -11.04
N ILE A 136 -12.76 13.08 -11.39
CA ILE A 136 -13.51 13.23 -12.64
C ILE A 136 -14.29 14.55 -12.66
N ASN A 137 -14.92 14.91 -11.55
CA ASN A 137 -15.79 16.08 -11.46
C ASN A 137 -15.07 17.40 -11.11
N SER A 138 -13.75 17.36 -10.89
CA SER A 138 -12.99 18.58 -10.58
C SER A 138 -12.50 19.25 -11.85
N ASP A 139 -12.43 20.60 -11.81
CA ASP A 139 -11.91 21.41 -12.92
C ASP A 139 -10.40 21.22 -13.06
N VAL A 140 -9.66 21.42 -11.97
CA VAL A 140 -8.20 21.28 -11.90
C VAL A 140 -7.83 20.24 -10.83
N LYS A 141 -6.79 19.45 -11.09
CA LYS A 141 -6.28 18.39 -10.18
C LYS A 141 -4.80 18.64 -9.91
N TYR A 142 -4.45 18.80 -8.63
CA TYR A 142 -3.07 18.93 -8.21
C TYR A 142 -2.63 17.70 -7.41
N ILE A 143 -1.43 17.21 -7.69
CA ILE A 143 -0.80 16.11 -6.95
C ILE A 143 0.35 16.69 -6.16
N PHE A 144 0.28 16.56 -4.82
CA PHE A 144 1.32 16.98 -3.89
C PHE A 144 1.97 15.76 -3.26
N SER A 145 3.27 15.63 -3.46
CA SER A 145 4.07 14.56 -2.88
C SER A 145 5.42 15.10 -2.45
N SER A 146 6.14 14.40 -1.58
CA SER A 146 7.44 14.86 -1.12
C SER A 146 8.37 13.71 -0.80
N ARG A 147 9.67 13.93 -0.95
CA ARG A 147 10.71 12.93 -0.70
C ARG A 147 10.47 11.65 -1.51
N GLY A 148 10.57 10.46 -0.87
CA GLY A 148 10.41 9.18 -1.54
C GLY A 148 9.00 8.92 -2.11
N SER A 149 7.95 9.56 -1.58
CA SER A 149 6.60 9.40 -2.13
C SER A 149 6.40 10.07 -3.49
N THR A 150 7.39 10.85 -3.96
CA THR A 150 7.33 11.46 -5.30
C THR A 150 7.22 10.44 -6.41
N CYS A 151 7.79 9.24 -6.25
CA CYS A 151 7.63 8.16 -7.24
C CYS A 151 6.15 7.77 -7.44
N VAL A 152 5.35 7.75 -6.37
CA VAL A 152 3.91 7.49 -6.44
C VAL A 152 3.17 8.65 -7.10
N GLY A 153 3.57 9.89 -6.79
CA GLY A 153 3.02 11.10 -7.40
C GLY A 153 3.28 11.18 -8.92
N GLU A 154 4.48 10.82 -9.36
CA GLU A 154 4.84 10.77 -10.79
C GLU A 154 4.06 9.70 -11.55
N PHE A 155 3.93 8.51 -10.97
CA PHE A 155 3.10 7.45 -11.55
C PHE A 155 1.66 7.91 -11.71
N LEU A 156 1.06 8.43 -10.63
CA LEU A 156 -0.32 8.93 -10.63
C LEU A 156 -0.52 10.04 -11.66
N ASN A 157 0.41 11.01 -11.73
CA ASN A 157 0.40 12.08 -12.71
C ASN A 157 0.44 11.55 -14.14
N THR A 158 1.32 10.59 -14.42
CA THR A 158 1.48 10.01 -15.76
C THR A 158 0.17 9.42 -16.26
N ILE A 159 -0.50 8.61 -15.45
CA ILE A 159 -1.74 7.94 -15.86
C ILE A 159 -2.92 8.92 -15.88
N LEU A 160 -3.06 9.75 -14.84
CA LEU A 160 -4.19 10.68 -14.76
C LEU A 160 -4.14 11.75 -15.87
N ARG A 161 -2.96 12.23 -16.30
CA ARG A 161 -2.84 13.16 -17.43
C ARG A 161 -3.26 12.55 -18.76
N GLN A 162 -3.14 11.25 -18.91
CA GLN A 162 -3.64 10.52 -20.06
C GLN A 162 -5.15 10.24 -19.97
N THR A 163 -5.74 10.38 -18.80
CA THR A 163 -7.15 10.04 -18.53
C THR A 163 -8.04 11.28 -18.37
N LEU A 164 -7.52 12.31 -17.71
CA LEU A 164 -8.27 13.53 -17.34
C LEU A 164 -7.54 14.79 -17.78
N PRO A 165 -8.27 15.87 -18.08
CA PRO A 165 -7.67 17.18 -18.35
C PRO A 165 -7.18 17.85 -17.05
N HIS A 166 -6.27 18.81 -17.19
CA HIS A 166 -5.81 19.72 -16.14
C HIS A 166 -5.30 19.02 -14.88
N VAL A 167 -4.42 18.02 -15.06
CA VAL A 167 -3.69 17.34 -13.99
C VAL A 167 -2.27 17.90 -13.91
N TYR A 168 -1.85 18.30 -12.72
CA TYR A 168 -0.53 18.87 -12.46
C TYR A 168 0.13 18.21 -11.26
N ASN A 169 1.43 17.91 -11.35
CA ASN A 169 2.19 17.28 -10.27
C ASN A 169 3.26 18.24 -9.72
N TYR A 170 3.25 18.44 -8.43
CA TYR A 170 4.20 19.27 -7.69
C TYR A 170 4.98 18.43 -6.66
N GLY A 171 5.56 17.31 -7.14
CA GLY A 171 6.17 16.32 -6.28
C GLY A 171 7.55 16.62 -5.75
N SER A 172 8.45 17.18 -6.55
CA SER A 172 9.88 17.20 -6.18
C SER A 172 10.52 18.56 -6.09
N HIS A 173 9.87 19.58 -6.54
CA HIS A 173 10.58 20.84 -6.83
C HIS A 173 10.68 21.81 -5.66
N GLY A 174 10.52 21.31 -4.42
CA GLY A 174 11.01 21.90 -3.16
C GLY A 174 10.68 23.37 -2.87
N GLN A 175 10.17 24.09 -3.83
CA GLN A 175 9.91 25.52 -3.72
C GLN A 175 8.42 25.80 -3.87
N ASN A 176 7.88 26.48 -2.87
CA ASN A 176 6.59 27.15 -2.93
C ASN A 176 5.38 26.26 -3.23
N MET A 177 5.29 25.11 -2.57
CA MET A 177 4.07 24.30 -2.60
C MET A 177 2.82 25.15 -2.30
N PHE A 178 2.98 26.21 -1.49
CA PHE A 178 1.92 27.17 -1.20
C PHE A 178 1.52 28.02 -2.41
N ASP A 179 2.45 28.38 -3.31
CA ASP A 179 2.12 29.18 -4.49
C ASP A 179 1.16 28.41 -5.40
N PHE A 180 1.44 27.12 -5.61
CA PHE A 180 0.55 26.26 -6.39
C PHE A 180 -0.75 25.95 -5.66
N ALA A 181 -0.69 25.74 -4.35
CA ALA A 181 -1.89 25.52 -3.57
C ALA A 181 -2.78 26.78 -3.51
N SER A 182 -2.21 27.98 -3.67
CA SER A 182 -2.96 29.23 -3.63
C SER A 182 -3.98 29.39 -4.77
N ASP A 183 -3.76 28.74 -5.90
CA ASP A 183 -4.65 28.79 -7.06
C ASP A 183 -5.87 27.88 -6.94
N LEU A 184 -5.85 26.92 -5.99
CA LEU A 184 -6.93 25.97 -5.78
C LEU A 184 -8.16 26.65 -5.16
N LYS A 185 -9.32 26.25 -5.63
CA LYS A 185 -10.61 26.77 -5.18
C LYS A 185 -11.67 25.67 -5.13
N LYS A 186 -12.85 26.01 -4.67
CA LYS A 186 -14.01 25.12 -4.74
C LYS A 186 -14.27 24.66 -6.17
N GLY A 187 -14.40 23.37 -6.38
CA GLY A 187 -14.52 22.73 -7.70
C GLY A 187 -13.21 22.10 -8.17
N ASP A 188 -12.07 22.37 -7.53
CA ASP A 188 -10.79 21.74 -7.79
C ASP A 188 -10.54 20.57 -6.82
N ALA A 189 -9.54 19.73 -7.14
CA ALA A 189 -9.10 18.63 -6.28
C ALA A 189 -7.59 18.63 -6.05
N ALA A 190 -7.19 18.18 -4.88
CA ALA A 190 -5.79 17.92 -4.55
C ALA A 190 -5.61 16.47 -4.06
N VAL A 191 -4.60 15.78 -4.59
CA VAL A 191 -4.15 14.48 -4.09
C VAL A 191 -2.87 14.71 -3.28
N PHE A 192 -2.92 14.44 -1.99
CA PHE A 192 -1.75 14.49 -1.11
C PHE A 192 -1.21 13.09 -0.86
N ILE A 193 0.09 12.90 -1.08
CA ILE A 193 0.78 11.63 -0.87
C ILE A 193 1.85 11.84 0.20
N THR A 194 1.60 11.37 1.43
CA THR A 194 2.47 11.59 2.57
C THR A 194 2.60 10.34 3.45
N TYR A 195 3.80 10.07 3.90
CA TYR A 195 4.15 8.90 4.69
C TYR A 195 4.85 9.29 5.99
N SER A 196 4.94 8.37 6.92
CA SER A 196 5.60 8.54 8.23
C SER A 196 6.90 9.34 8.11
N ARG A 197 7.12 10.22 9.07
CA ARG A 197 7.93 11.43 9.08
C ARG A 197 7.26 12.53 8.26
N TYR A 198 5.95 12.68 8.47
CA TYR A 198 5.10 13.63 7.79
C TYR A 198 5.71 15.02 7.74
N SER A 199 5.72 15.61 6.55
CA SER A 199 6.25 16.95 6.34
C SER A 199 5.27 18.00 6.88
N ARG A 200 5.78 18.94 7.70
CA ARG A 200 4.98 20.06 8.15
C ARG A 200 4.49 20.92 6.98
N LEU A 201 5.28 21.01 5.90
CA LEU A 201 4.88 21.69 4.68
C LEU A 201 3.64 21.04 4.07
N MET A 202 3.62 19.71 3.92
CA MET A 202 2.46 18.97 3.39
C MET A 202 1.20 19.19 4.23
N TYR A 203 1.35 19.17 5.57
CA TYR A 203 0.24 19.46 6.48
C TYR A 203 -0.33 20.86 6.26
N LEU A 204 0.52 21.89 6.26
CA LEU A 204 0.10 23.27 6.08
C LEU A 204 -0.51 23.53 4.70
N THR A 205 0.02 22.88 3.66
CA THR A 205 -0.55 22.94 2.31
C THR A 205 -1.94 22.30 2.27
N ALA A 206 -2.13 21.15 2.90
CA ALA A 206 -3.45 20.50 2.99
C ALA A 206 -4.45 21.36 3.78
N GLU A 207 -4.02 21.99 4.87
CA GLU A 207 -4.85 22.94 5.63
C GLU A 207 -5.28 24.13 4.76
N MET A 208 -4.35 24.69 3.98
CA MET A 208 -4.63 25.81 3.07
C MET A 208 -5.66 25.42 2.00
N VAL A 209 -5.44 24.31 1.32
CA VAL A 209 -6.33 23.76 0.29
C VAL A 209 -7.74 23.50 0.85
N HIS A 210 -7.82 22.91 2.05
CA HIS A 210 -9.09 22.69 2.74
C HIS A 210 -9.85 24.01 3.00
N LYS A 211 -9.14 25.04 3.48
CA LYS A 211 -9.74 26.38 3.73
C LYS A 211 -10.26 27.05 2.46
N GLN A 212 -9.67 26.76 1.31
CA GLN A 212 -10.10 27.25 0.00
C GLN A 212 -11.31 26.48 -0.56
N GLY A 213 -11.68 25.36 0.06
CA GLY A 213 -12.85 24.56 -0.30
C GLY A 213 -12.61 23.60 -1.47
N ALA A 214 -11.38 23.37 -1.88
CA ALA A 214 -11.04 22.32 -2.83
C ALA A 214 -11.13 20.95 -2.16
N SER A 215 -11.47 19.91 -2.93
CA SER A 215 -11.57 18.54 -2.44
C SER A 215 -10.20 17.92 -2.24
N ILE A 216 -10.03 17.13 -1.17
CA ILE A 216 -8.76 16.50 -0.82
C ILE A 216 -8.87 14.98 -0.78
N ILE A 217 -8.02 14.32 -1.57
CA ILE A 217 -7.75 12.89 -1.50
C ILE A 217 -6.38 12.71 -0.84
N LEU A 218 -6.33 11.93 0.23
CA LEU A 218 -5.08 11.67 0.95
C LEU A 218 -4.67 10.22 0.78
N LEU A 219 -3.47 9.97 0.26
CA LEU A 219 -2.80 8.67 0.26
C LEU A 219 -1.70 8.67 1.31
N THR A 220 -1.80 7.80 2.32
CA THR A 220 -0.92 7.79 3.49
C THR A 220 -0.72 6.38 4.06
N ASP A 221 0.30 6.20 4.88
CA ASP A 221 0.55 4.94 5.60
C ASP A 221 -0.32 4.76 6.86
N LYS A 222 -0.84 5.87 7.43
CA LYS A 222 -1.67 5.85 8.65
C LYS A 222 -2.90 6.75 8.49
N PRO A 223 -4.12 6.21 8.61
CA PRO A 223 -5.35 7.00 8.50
C PRO A 223 -5.50 8.03 9.64
N THR A 224 -4.70 7.91 10.70
CA THR A 224 -4.66 8.82 11.85
C THR A 224 -3.63 9.94 11.71
N CYS A 225 -2.97 10.10 10.57
CA CYS A 225 -2.02 11.21 10.37
C CYS A 225 -2.76 12.56 10.45
N GLU A 226 -2.06 13.61 10.91
CA GLU A 226 -2.68 14.91 11.16
C GLU A 226 -3.39 15.53 9.95
N ALA A 227 -2.91 15.26 8.73
CA ALA A 227 -3.51 15.77 7.52
C ALA A 227 -4.85 15.08 7.16
N ALA A 228 -5.13 13.90 7.72
CA ALA A 228 -6.35 13.14 7.42
C ALA A 228 -7.64 13.89 7.80
N LYS A 229 -7.58 14.79 8.78
CA LYS A 229 -8.74 15.60 9.18
C LYS A 229 -9.21 16.60 8.11
N PHE A 230 -8.38 16.87 7.11
CA PHE A 230 -8.70 17.77 5.99
C PHE A 230 -9.19 17.01 4.75
N ALA A 231 -9.06 15.69 4.73
CA ALA A 231 -9.33 14.88 3.55
C ALA A 231 -10.80 14.46 3.44
N ASP A 232 -11.36 14.55 2.24
CA ASP A 232 -12.68 14.01 1.90
C ASP A 232 -12.64 12.49 1.71
N VAL A 233 -11.48 11.97 1.28
CA VAL A 233 -11.19 10.55 1.16
C VAL A 233 -9.77 10.28 1.63
N VAL A 234 -9.60 9.25 2.46
CA VAL A 234 -8.29 8.73 2.86
C VAL A 234 -8.12 7.33 2.28
N LEU A 235 -7.06 7.15 1.51
CA LEU A 235 -6.58 5.86 1.02
C LEU A 235 -5.35 5.47 1.84
N THR A 236 -5.39 4.29 2.44
CA THR A 236 -4.33 3.83 3.34
C THR A 236 -3.46 2.80 2.63
N ALA A 237 -2.17 3.07 2.55
CA ALA A 237 -1.19 2.15 1.98
C ALA A 237 0.05 2.09 2.85
N ARG A 238 0.28 0.96 3.50
CA ARG A 238 1.40 0.80 4.44
C ARG A 238 2.74 0.91 3.75
N GLY A 239 3.72 1.49 4.45
CA GLY A 239 5.08 1.70 3.97
C GLY A 239 6.13 0.93 4.77
N ASP A 240 5.76 -0.17 5.43
CA ASP A 240 6.69 -0.95 6.26
C ASP A 240 7.79 -1.56 5.39
N SER A 241 9.01 -1.57 5.93
CA SER A 241 10.20 -2.10 5.26
C SER A 241 11.10 -2.81 6.25
N SER A 242 11.84 -3.80 5.79
CA SER A 242 12.92 -4.42 6.55
C SER A 242 14.13 -3.48 6.72
N GLU A 243 14.19 -2.42 5.92
CA GLU A 243 15.31 -1.51 5.80
C GLU A 243 15.02 -0.15 6.43
N PHE A 244 15.99 0.75 6.40
CA PHE A 244 15.88 2.09 7.00
C PHE A 244 14.91 3.04 6.27
N TYR A 245 14.53 2.70 5.04
CA TYR A 245 13.61 3.49 4.21
C TYR A 245 12.17 2.94 4.27
N ASN A 246 11.22 3.72 3.82
CA ASN A 246 9.84 3.27 3.65
C ASN A 246 9.69 2.56 2.29
N SER A 247 8.91 1.48 2.25
CA SER A 247 8.47 0.87 0.98
C SER A 247 7.31 1.68 0.40
N TYR A 248 7.35 1.98 -0.89
CA TYR A 248 6.27 2.66 -1.61
C TYR A 248 5.50 1.73 -2.55
N VAL A 249 5.80 0.43 -2.55
CA VAL A 249 5.15 -0.55 -3.45
C VAL A 249 3.64 -0.61 -3.22
N ALA A 250 3.20 -0.65 -1.97
CA ALA A 250 1.77 -0.62 -1.66
C ALA A 250 1.12 0.75 -1.96
N GLY A 251 1.89 1.84 -1.87
CA GLY A 251 1.45 3.16 -2.32
C GLY A 251 1.24 3.22 -3.83
N MET A 252 2.15 2.60 -4.60
CA MET A 252 1.99 2.43 -6.06
C MET A 252 0.75 1.60 -6.38
N PHE A 253 0.53 0.49 -5.68
CA PHE A 253 -0.67 -0.35 -5.83
C PHE A 253 -1.96 0.44 -5.57
N ALA A 254 -2.02 1.24 -4.49
CA ALA A 254 -3.18 2.07 -4.19
C ALA A 254 -3.41 3.15 -5.27
N ALA A 255 -2.35 3.76 -5.78
CA ALA A 255 -2.41 4.72 -6.88
C ALA A 255 -2.90 4.05 -8.18
N GLU A 256 -2.42 2.84 -8.50
CA GLU A 256 -2.88 2.06 -9.64
C GLU A 256 -4.36 1.71 -9.53
N MET A 257 -4.84 1.30 -8.35
CA MET A 257 -6.26 1.07 -8.11
C MET A 257 -7.08 2.34 -8.36
N LEU A 258 -6.65 3.50 -7.86
CA LEU A 258 -7.33 4.77 -8.09
C LEU A 258 -7.37 5.12 -9.59
N CYS A 259 -6.27 4.95 -10.31
CA CYS A 259 -6.22 5.13 -11.76
C CYS A 259 -7.18 4.19 -12.49
N ALA A 260 -7.20 2.90 -12.11
CA ALA A 260 -8.08 1.90 -12.74
C ALA A 260 -9.57 2.22 -12.54
N TYR A 261 -9.97 2.66 -11.34
CA TYR A 261 -11.34 3.14 -11.11
C TYR A 261 -11.65 4.38 -11.95
N THR A 262 -10.73 5.35 -12.00
CA THR A 262 -10.92 6.57 -12.79
C THR A 262 -11.06 6.27 -14.28
N CYS A 263 -10.22 5.42 -14.85
CA CYS A 263 -10.33 5.01 -16.26
C CYS A 263 -11.66 4.33 -16.58
N ARG A 264 -12.13 3.44 -15.69
CA ARG A 264 -13.40 2.74 -15.90
C ARG A 264 -14.61 3.65 -15.76
N GLU A 265 -14.61 4.54 -14.79
CA GLU A 265 -15.73 5.47 -14.54
C GLU A 265 -15.83 6.58 -15.61
N THR A 266 -14.73 6.93 -16.27
CA THR A 266 -14.75 7.79 -17.47
C THR A 266 -15.14 7.04 -18.74
N ASN A 267 -15.38 5.72 -18.65
CA ASN A 267 -15.65 4.85 -19.81
C ASN A 267 -14.61 5.00 -20.92
N TYR A 268 -13.34 5.19 -20.52
CA TYR A 268 -12.20 5.35 -21.43
C TYR A 268 -12.41 6.47 -22.48
N SER A 269 -13.06 7.57 -22.05
CA SER A 269 -13.36 8.73 -22.92
C SER A 269 -12.13 9.48 -23.45
N ASN A 270 -10.94 9.03 -23.03
CA ASN A 270 -9.64 9.57 -23.43
C ASN A 270 -9.03 8.90 -24.68
N GLN A 271 -9.76 8.02 -25.37
CA GLN A 271 -9.23 7.27 -26.51
C GLN A 271 -8.65 8.19 -27.60
N GLU A 272 -9.36 9.24 -28.01
CA GLU A 272 -8.89 10.21 -29.01
C GLU A 272 -7.59 10.94 -28.57
N LEU A 273 -7.43 11.18 -27.27
CA LEU A 273 -6.19 11.75 -26.72
C LEU A 273 -5.03 10.80 -26.89
N LEU A 274 -5.22 9.52 -26.57
CA LEU A 274 -4.19 8.48 -26.70
C LEU A 274 -3.81 8.27 -28.16
N GLU A 275 -4.78 8.17 -29.07
CA GLU A 275 -4.55 8.07 -30.52
C GLU A 275 -3.68 9.23 -31.04
N ARG A 276 -3.95 10.46 -30.60
CA ARG A 276 -3.14 11.62 -30.94
C ARG A 276 -1.72 11.55 -30.39
N ILE A 277 -1.55 11.08 -29.15
CA ILE A 277 -0.23 10.87 -28.56
C ILE A 277 0.55 9.84 -29.36
N ASP A 278 -0.07 8.72 -29.71
CA ASP A 278 0.53 7.61 -30.47
C ASP A 278 0.94 8.04 -31.86
N GLU A 279 0.14 8.88 -32.55
CA GLU A 279 0.48 9.45 -33.85
C GLU A 279 1.82 10.21 -33.81
N TYR A 280 2.04 11.05 -32.80
CA TYR A 280 3.29 11.80 -32.66
C TYR A 280 4.43 10.92 -32.14
N THR A 281 4.16 10.01 -31.24
CA THR A 281 5.18 9.10 -30.67
C THR A 281 5.74 8.18 -31.74
N SER A 282 4.91 7.70 -32.65
CA SER A 282 5.34 6.85 -33.79
C SER A 282 6.33 7.56 -34.71
N GLN A 283 6.26 8.89 -34.83
CA GLN A 283 7.18 9.69 -35.64
C GLN A 283 8.59 9.78 -35.06
N ILE A 284 8.76 9.53 -33.76
CA ILE A 284 10.07 9.53 -33.10
C ILE A 284 10.81 8.20 -33.37
N GLY A 285 10.15 7.17 -33.90
CA GLY A 285 10.75 5.89 -34.26
C GLY A 285 11.12 5.02 -33.06
N ASN A 286 10.52 5.23 -31.91
CA ASN A 286 10.80 4.50 -30.68
C ASN A 286 9.85 3.29 -30.45
N PHE A 287 9.02 2.93 -31.44
CA PHE A 287 8.11 1.77 -31.41
C PHE A 287 8.13 1.04 -32.74
#